data_c09fa94b0dad383f842ffddafb5c6411
#
_entry.id   c09fa94b0dad383f842ffddafb5c6411
#
_cell.length_a   1.000
_cell.length_b   1.000
_cell.length_c   1.000
_cell.angle_alpha   90.00
_cell.angle_beta   90.00
_cell.angle_gamma   90.00
#
_symmetry.space_group_name_H-M   'P 1'
#
loop_
_entity.id
_entity.type
_entity.pdbx_description
1 polymer ?
#
loop_
_entity_poly.entity_id
_entity_poly.type
_entity_poly.pdbx_seq_one_letter_code
_entity_poly.pdbx_strand_id
1 'polypeptide(L)'
;VLFRSPDAGVASAFGLLVAPARIDRARTVSLRPDRDSLDALESTFAELEADALASLADLSRDFGPVRVSRQADGRFVGQAFHLTVDLPAGPYTLAGSDEAAMRSRLHEAFVSGYQRKFGRTPPSVAVELVTLRVAAIAPARDRVASPELLRRSDDSLRVSDTRPVYFPDRK
;
A
#
# COMPACT_ATOMS: atom_id res chain seq x y z
N VAL A 1 -5.17 10.02 38.32
CA VAL A 1 -6.41 9.88 37.52
C VAL A 1 -6.06 9.11 36.27
N LEU A 2 -6.63 7.91 36.13
CA LEU A 2 -6.46 7.09 34.92
C LEU A 2 -7.58 7.47 33.94
N PHE A 3 -7.23 8.14 32.85
CA PHE A 3 -8.16 8.35 31.75
C PHE A 3 -8.32 7.04 31.00
N ARG A 4 -9.50 6.48 31.02
CA ARG A 4 -9.87 5.33 30.19
C ARG A 4 -10.87 5.81 29.14
N SER A 5 -10.54 5.62 27.86
CA SER A 5 -11.52 5.84 26.80
C SER A 5 -12.72 4.90 27.04
N PRO A 6 -13.96 5.41 27.00
CA PRO A 6 -15.16 4.56 27.12
C PRO A 6 -15.19 3.47 26.04
N ASP A 7 -14.55 3.71 24.91
CA ASP A 7 -14.54 2.82 23.74
C ASP A 7 -13.27 1.96 23.61
N ALA A 8 -12.42 1.93 24.64
CA ALA A 8 -11.15 1.19 24.60
C ALA A 8 -11.32 -0.30 24.26
N GLY A 9 -12.46 -0.91 24.63
CA GLY A 9 -12.76 -2.31 24.34
C GLY A 9 -13.23 -2.59 22.90
N VAL A 10 -13.69 -1.56 22.18
CA VAL A 10 -14.25 -1.70 20.82
C VAL A 10 -13.45 -0.93 19.76
N ALA A 11 -12.41 -0.20 20.15
CA ALA A 11 -11.63 0.63 19.24
C ALA A 11 -11.01 -0.17 18.09
N SER A 12 -10.54 -1.39 18.34
CA SER A 12 -9.98 -2.25 17.28
C SER A 12 -11.07 -2.77 16.33
N ALA A 13 -12.25 -3.13 16.84
CA ALA A 13 -13.37 -3.53 16.01
C ALA A 13 -13.86 -2.37 15.14
N PHE A 14 -13.92 -1.16 15.70
CA PHE A 14 -14.24 0.04 14.94
C PHE A 14 -13.18 0.33 13.88
N GLY A 15 -11.89 0.19 14.21
CA GLY A 15 -10.81 0.32 13.24
C GLY A 15 -10.94 -0.62 12.04
N LEU A 16 -11.38 -1.87 12.27
CA LEU A 16 -11.66 -2.82 11.20
C LEU A 16 -12.84 -2.40 10.31
N LEU A 17 -13.88 -1.80 10.89
CA LEU A 17 -15.06 -1.34 10.13
C LEU A 17 -14.74 -0.16 9.19
N VAL A 18 -13.77 0.67 9.56
CA VAL A 18 -13.37 1.84 8.75
C VAL A 18 -12.11 1.60 7.92
N ALA A 19 -11.47 0.44 8.08
CA ALA A 19 -10.28 0.10 7.32
C ALA A 19 -10.63 -0.08 5.82
N PRO A 20 -9.75 0.39 4.92
CA PRO A 20 -9.91 0.11 3.51
C PRO A 20 -9.72 -1.38 3.24
N ALA A 21 -10.47 -1.94 2.30
CA ALA A 21 -10.14 -3.25 1.75
C ALA A 21 -8.90 -3.13 0.87
N ARG A 22 -7.92 -3.99 1.10
CA ARG A 22 -6.65 -3.97 0.35
C ARG A 22 -6.28 -5.40 -0.05
N ILE A 23 -5.95 -5.55 -1.32
CA ILE A 23 -5.40 -6.79 -1.87
C ILE A 23 -4.03 -6.46 -2.46
N ASP A 24 -3.03 -7.18 -2.04
CA ASP A 24 -1.68 -7.11 -2.58
C ASP A 24 -1.38 -8.39 -3.39
N ARG A 25 -0.80 -8.21 -4.57
CA ARG A 25 -0.30 -9.28 -5.43
C ARG A 25 1.15 -9.02 -5.77
N ALA A 26 1.94 -10.07 -5.82
CA ALA A 26 3.35 -9.98 -6.17
C ALA A 26 3.79 -11.17 -7.00
N ARG A 27 4.73 -10.92 -7.92
CA ARG A 27 5.37 -11.94 -8.75
C ARG A 27 6.87 -11.69 -8.81
N THR A 28 7.64 -12.71 -8.50
CA THR A 28 9.10 -12.66 -8.72
C THR A 28 9.41 -12.72 -10.20
N VAL A 29 10.27 -11.82 -10.63
CA VAL A 29 10.74 -11.71 -12.02
C VAL A 29 12.26 -11.48 -12.02
N SER A 30 12.85 -11.44 -13.19
CA SER A 30 14.21 -10.94 -13.41
C SER A 30 14.18 -10.16 -14.71
N LEU A 31 13.82 -8.87 -14.62
CA LEU A 31 13.60 -8.01 -15.77
C LEU A 31 14.48 -6.77 -15.68
N ARG A 32 15.07 -6.42 -16.80
CA ARG A 32 15.84 -5.19 -16.96
C ARG A 32 15.11 -4.24 -17.91
N PRO A 33 14.51 -3.15 -17.39
CA PRO A 33 13.73 -2.21 -18.20
C PRO A 33 14.54 -1.54 -19.33
N ASP A 34 15.87 -1.54 -19.24
CA ASP A 34 16.75 -0.97 -20.25
C ASP A 34 16.89 -1.84 -21.51
N ARG A 35 16.61 -3.13 -21.44
CA ARG A 35 16.82 -4.08 -22.54
C ARG A 35 15.71 -5.09 -22.77
N ASP A 36 14.98 -5.49 -21.71
CA ASP A 36 13.94 -6.51 -21.83
C ASP A 36 12.63 -5.90 -22.37
N SER A 37 11.71 -6.74 -22.83
CA SER A 37 10.45 -6.30 -23.41
C SER A 37 9.57 -5.60 -22.39
N LEU A 38 9.09 -4.40 -22.71
CA LEU A 38 8.07 -3.70 -21.92
C LEU A 38 6.70 -4.39 -22.02
N ASP A 39 6.42 -5.14 -23.11
CA ASP A 39 5.19 -5.94 -23.21
C ASP A 39 5.16 -7.06 -22.17
N ALA A 40 6.29 -7.71 -21.89
CA ALA A 40 6.39 -8.73 -20.85
C ALA A 40 6.16 -8.12 -19.45
N LEU A 41 6.68 -6.91 -19.23
CA LEU A 41 6.45 -6.16 -18.00
C LEU A 41 4.96 -5.78 -17.86
N GLU A 42 4.34 -5.24 -18.92
CA GLU A 42 2.94 -4.85 -18.94
C GLU A 42 2.00 -6.04 -18.75
N SER A 43 2.22 -7.15 -19.49
CA SER A 43 1.38 -8.34 -19.36
C SER A 43 1.40 -8.91 -17.94
N THR A 44 2.57 -8.91 -17.28
CA THR A 44 2.68 -9.37 -15.91
C THR A 44 1.90 -8.46 -14.95
N PHE A 45 1.97 -7.14 -15.12
CA PHE A 45 1.17 -6.22 -14.31
C PHE A 45 -0.32 -6.38 -14.58
N ALA A 46 -0.73 -6.52 -15.84
CA ALA A 46 -2.14 -6.71 -16.19
C ALA A 46 -2.74 -7.98 -15.55
N GLU A 47 -1.99 -9.08 -15.52
CA GLU A 47 -2.40 -10.30 -14.84
C GLU A 47 -2.54 -10.10 -13.32
N LEU A 48 -1.58 -9.45 -12.69
CA LEU A 48 -1.62 -9.17 -11.25
C LEU A 48 -2.77 -8.21 -10.88
N GLU A 49 -3.04 -7.21 -11.72
CA GLU A 49 -4.16 -6.28 -11.54
C GLU A 49 -5.49 -7.00 -11.68
N ALA A 50 -5.65 -7.84 -12.71
CA ALA A 50 -6.88 -8.60 -12.92
C ALA A 50 -7.18 -9.52 -11.72
N ASP A 51 -6.17 -10.22 -11.20
CA ASP A 51 -6.32 -11.09 -10.03
C ASP A 51 -6.65 -10.29 -8.75
N ALA A 52 -5.98 -9.15 -8.53
CA ALA A 52 -6.27 -8.30 -7.39
C ALA A 52 -7.70 -7.71 -7.44
N LEU A 53 -8.12 -7.24 -8.61
CA LEU A 53 -9.47 -6.69 -8.84
C LEU A 53 -10.55 -7.75 -8.70
N ALA A 54 -10.33 -8.96 -9.24
CA ALA A 54 -11.27 -10.08 -9.08
C ALA A 54 -11.49 -10.40 -7.59
N SER A 55 -10.40 -10.43 -6.80
CA SER A 55 -10.49 -10.69 -5.36
C SER A 55 -11.20 -9.59 -4.58
N LEU A 56 -11.18 -8.33 -5.06
CA LEU A 56 -11.92 -7.21 -4.47
C LEU A 56 -13.37 -7.15 -4.93
N ALA A 57 -13.73 -7.72 -6.08
CA ALA A 57 -15.07 -7.64 -6.65
C ALA A 57 -16.11 -8.21 -5.68
N ASP A 58 -15.80 -9.29 -4.99
CA ASP A 58 -16.67 -9.92 -4.00
C ASP A 58 -16.90 -9.05 -2.76
N LEU A 59 -15.95 -8.15 -2.45
CA LEU A 59 -15.98 -7.27 -1.29
C LEU A 59 -16.55 -5.88 -1.64
N SER A 60 -16.66 -5.54 -2.92
CA SER A 60 -16.85 -4.16 -3.40
C SER A 60 -18.20 -3.53 -3.10
N ARG A 61 -19.20 -4.26 -2.63
CA ARG A 61 -20.56 -3.73 -2.37
C ARG A 61 -20.58 -2.63 -1.32
N ASP A 62 -19.64 -2.68 -0.36
CA ASP A 62 -19.58 -1.80 0.81
C ASP A 62 -18.40 -0.81 0.77
N PHE A 63 -17.64 -0.81 -0.33
CA PHE A 63 -16.45 0.04 -0.47
C PHE A 63 -16.60 1.07 -1.58
N GLY A 64 -15.75 2.10 -1.54
CA GLY A 64 -15.64 3.12 -2.58
C GLY A 64 -14.87 2.63 -3.81
N PRO A 65 -14.58 3.53 -4.76
CA PRO A 65 -13.90 3.17 -6.01
C PRO A 65 -12.50 2.62 -5.73
N VAL A 66 -12.17 1.51 -6.39
CA VAL A 66 -10.88 0.84 -6.26
C VAL A 66 -9.79 1.69 -6.91
N ARG A 67 -8.67 1.84 -6.21
CA ARG A 67 -7.43 2.42 -6.73
C ARG A 67 -6.40 1.33 -6.85
N VAL A 68 -5.73 1.29 -7.98
CA VAL A 68 -4.65 0.33 -8.24
C VAL A 68 -3.33 1.09 -8.30
N SER A 69 -2.29 0.55 -7.67
CA SER A 69 -0.93 1.08 -7.74
C SER A 69 0.04 -0.03 -8.13
N ARG A 70 1.03 0.33 -8.94
CA ARG A 70 2.12 -0.54 -9.38
C ARG A 70 3.39 -0.19 -8.65
N GLN A 71 4.06 -1.20 -8.11
CA GLN A 71 5.34 -1.07 -7.42
C GLN A 71 6.28 -2.16 -7.94
N ALA A 72 7.56 -1.96 -7.77
CA ALA A 72 8.54 -3.01 -7.99
C ALA A 72 9.64 -2.98 -6.94
N ASP A 73 10.11 -4.16 -6.58
CA ASP A 73 11.38 -4.31 -5.89
C ASP A 73 12.47 -4.30 -6.96
N GLY A 74 13.30 -3.29 -6.93
CA GLY A 74 14.40 -3.11 -7.86
C GLY A 74 15.75 -3.02 -7.15
N ARG A 75 16.80 -3.31 -7.89
CA ARG A 75 18.19 -3.14 -7.45
C ARG A 75 19.06 -2.67 -8.61
N PHE A 76 20.17 -2.07 -8.31
CA PHE A 76 21.21 -1.91 -9.32
C PHE A 76 21.89 -3.25 -9.56
N VAL A 77 22.21 -3.55 -10.82
CA VAL A 77 22.90 -4.80 -11.18
C VAL A 77 24.18 -4.95 -10.36
N GLY A 78 24.31 -6.12 -9.71
CA GLY A 78 25.43 -6.41 -8.79
C GLY A 78 25.16 -6.08 -7.32
N GLN A 79 24.03 -5.46 -6.97
CA GLN A 79 23.65 -5.25 -5.57
C GLN A 79 22.93 -6.45 -4.98
N ALA A 80 23.19 -6.73 -3.71
CA ALA A 80 22.53 -7.82 -2.98
C ALA A 80 21.15 -7.41 -2.45
N PHE A 81 20.93 -6.14 -2.10
CA PHE A 81 19.67 -5.65 -1.58
C PHE A 81 18.81 -5.00 -2.66
N HIS A 82 17.51 -5.06 -2.48
CA HIS A 82 16.52 -4.42 -3.32
C HIS A 82 15.76 -3.32 -2.57
N LEU A 83 15.16 -2.42 -3.32
CA LEU A 83 14.34 -1.32 -2.83
C LEU A 83 12.98 -1.37 -3.52
N THR A 84 11.91 -1.32 -2.75
CA THR A 84 10.56 -1.15 -3.30
C THR A 84 10.35 0.31 -3.70
N VAL A 85 9.95 0.52 -4.94
CA VAL A 85 9.64 1.84 -5.50
C VAL A 85 8.27 1.83 -6.16
N ASP A 86 7.59 2.97 -6.11
CA ASP A 86 6.39 3.20 -6.90
C ASP A 86 6.78 3.39 -8.36
N LEU A 87 6.07 2.71 -9.24
CA LEU A 87 6.25 2.85 -10.68
C LEU A 87 5.21 3.82 -11.27
N PRO A 88 5.50 4.44 -12.41
CA PRO A 88 4.49 5.20 -13.16
C PRO A 88 3.26 4.33 -13.45
N ALA A 89 2.09 4.97 -13.54
CA ALA A 89 0.91 4.26 -13.99
C ALA A 89 1.11 3.71 -15.43
N GLY A 90 0.64 2.49 -15.65
CA GLY A 90 0.62 1.89 -16.99
C GLY A 90 -0.48 2.50 -17.89
N PRO A 91 -0.67 1.97 -19.07
CA PRO A 91 0.13 0.90 -19.66
C PRO A 91 1.51 1.39 -20.13
N TYR A 92 2.51 0.50 -20.05
CA TYR A 92 3.89 0.81 -20.47
C TYR A 92 4.11 0.64 -21.97
N THR A 93 3.19 -0.07 -22.62
CA THR A 93 3.18 -0.29 -24.07
C THR A 93 1.84 0.18 -24.63
N LEU A 94 1.87 1.24 -25.42
CA LEU A 94 0.74 1.74 -26.20
C LEU A 94 1.19 1.89 -27.64
N ALA A 95 0.30 1.59 -28.58
CA ALA A 95 0.55 1.86 -29.99
C ALA A 95 0.88 3.36 -30.17
N GLY A 96 2.07 3.67 -30.69
CA GLY A 96 2.54 5.04 -30.88
C GLY A 96 3.20 5.68 -29.63
N SER A 97 3.38 4.97 -28.52
CA SER A 97 4.14 5.49 -27.37
C SER A 97 5.64 5.45 -27.65
N ASP A 98 6.35 6.45 -27.14
CA ASP A 98 7.80 6.46 -27.14
C ASP A 98 8.34 5.48 -26.07
N GLU A 99 8.74 4.30 -26.52
CA GLU A 99 9.30 3.25 -25.67
C GLU A 99 10.55 3.74 -24.91
N ALA A 100 11.39 4.54 -25.56
CA ALA A 100 12.60 5.08 -24.93
C ALA A 100 12.24 6.04 -23.78
N ALA A 101 11.23 6.88 -23.97
CA ALA A 101 10.73 7.74 -22.91
C ALA A 101 10.14 6.94 -21.74
N MET A 102 9.43 5.85 -22.02
CA MET A 102 8.90 4.99 -20.95
C MET A 102 10.02 4.29 -20.18
N ARG A 103 11.02 3.77 -20.85
CA ARG A 103 12.21 3.19 -20.21
C ARG A 103 12.92 4.20 -19.28
N SER A 104 13.06 5.45 -19.76
CA SER A 104 13.63 6.53 -18.95
C SER A 104 12.80 6.81 -17.69
N ARG A 105 11.47 6.88 -17.81
CA ARG A 105 10.57 7.09 -16.67
C ARG A 105 10.65 5.96 -15.63
N LEU A 106 10.74 4.71 -16.06
CA LEU A 106 10.91 3.56 -15.17
C LEU A 106 12.25 3.62 -14.43
N HIS A 107 13.32 3.96 -15.14
CA HIS A 107 14.65 4.17 -14.55
C HIS A 107 14.65 5.32 -13.54
N GLU A 108 14.09 6.47 -13.89
CA GLU A 108 13.99 7.64 -13.03
C GLU A 108 13.17 7.38 -11.77
N ALA A 109 12.09 6.62 -11.85
CA ALA A 109 11.29 6.23 -10.69
C ALA A 109 12.14 5.48 -9.66
N PHE A 110 12.97 4.53 -10.14
CA PHE A 110 13.88 3.79 -9.27
C PHE A 110 15.00 4.69 -8.70
N VAL A 111 15.67 5.46 -9.53
CA VAL A 111 16.77 6.35 -9.12
C VAL A 111 16.28 7.36 -8.08
N SER A 112 15.12 7.98 -8.31
CA SER A 112 14.50 8.92 -7.38
C SER A 112 14.15 8.28 -6.04
N GLY A 113 13.59 7.06 -6.08
CA GLY A 113 13.31 6.28 -4.87
C GLY A 113 14.58 5.96 -4.08
N TYR A 114 15.62 5.56 -4.79
CA TYR A 114 16.92 5.24 -4.20
C TYR A 114 17.57 6.49 -3.56
N GLN A 115 17.54 7.62 -4.27
CA GLN A 115 18.08 8.87 -3.77
C GLN A 115 17.35 9.37 -2.52
N ARG A 116 16.02 9.28 -2.50
CA ARG A 116 15.23 9.64 -1.30
C ARG A 116 15.61 8.79 -0.09
N LYS A 117 15.90 7.50 -0.30
CA LYS A 117 16.20 6.57 0.81
C LYS A 117 17.64 6.66 1.30
N PHE A 118 18.61 6.85 0.38
CA PHE A 118 20.04 6.75 0.69
C PHE A 118 20.82 8.06 0.55
N GLY A 119 20.17 9.14 0.08
CA GLY A 119 20.79 10.46 -0.07
C GLY A 119 21.82 10.56 -1.21
N ARG A 120 22.02 9.48 -1.98
CA ARG A 120 22.98 9.42 -3.09
C ARG A 120 22.48 8.49 -4.17
N THR A 121 22.95 8.70 -5.40
CA THR A 121 22.67 7.83 -6.54
C THR A 121 24.00 7.22 -7.01
N PRO A 122 24.07 5.90 -7.23
CA PRO A 122 25.22 5.29 -7.88
C PRO A 122 25.34 5.78 -9.32
N PRO A 123 26.55 5.94 -9.86
CA PRO A 123 26.72 6.35 -11.23
C PRO A 123 26.22 5.26 -12.19
N SER A 124 25.46 5.67 -13.21
CA SER A 124 25.12 4.95 -14.46
C SER A 124 25.09 3.42 -14.44
N VAL A 125 24.45 2.83 -13.43
CA VAL A 125 24.31 1.37 -13.33
C VAL A 125 22.90 0.98 -13.72
N ALA A 126 22.75 -0.08 -14.51
CA ALA A 126 21.47 -0.60 -14.92
C ALA A 126 20.65 -1.10 -13.72
N VAL A 127 19.33 -0.95 -13.83
CA VAL A 127 18.35 -1.40 -12.84
C VAL A 127 17.82 -2.77 -13.23
N GLU A 128 17.70 -3.67 -12.27
CA GLU A 128 17.03 -4.95 -12.39
C GLU A 128 15.80 -4.96 -11.47
N LEU A 129 14.65 -5.30 -12.02
CA LEU A 129 13.41 -5.52 -11.27
C LEU A 129 13.35 -7.00 -10.86
N VAL A 130 13.19 -7.26 -9.58
CA VAL A 130 13.20 -8.63 -9.02
C VAL A 130 11.82 -9.10 -8.56
N THR A 131 10.94 -8.17 -8.22
CA THR A 131 9.55 -8.47 -7.87
C THR A 131 8.65 -7.37 -8.37
N LEU A 132 7.59 -7.72 -9.08
CA LEU A 132 6.51 -6.79 -9.43
C LEU A 132 5.41 -6.91 -8.39
N ARG A 133 4.84 -5.78 -7.99
CA ARG A 133 3.79 -5.70 -6.97
C ARG A 133 2.64 -4.84 -7.46
N VAL A 134 1.44 -5.30 -7.18
CA VAL A 134 0.19 -4.55 -7.37
C VAL A 134 -0.52 -4.46 -6.03
N ALA A 135 -0.96 -3.27 -5.68
CA ALA A 135 -1.89 -3.05 -4.58
C ALA A 135 -3.19 -2.46 -5.11
N ALA A 136 -4.29 -3.18 -4.89
CA ALA A 136 -5.63 -2.71 -5.16
C ALA A 136 -6.30 -2.33 -3.82
N ILE A 137 -6.75 -1.08 -3.69
CA ILE A 137 -7.27 -0.52 -2.46
C ILE A 137 -8.65 0.07 -2.73
N ALA A 138 -9.64 -0.39 -1.98
CA ALA A 138 -10.98 0.15 -1.96
C ALA A 138 -11.21 0.84 -0.61
N PRO A 139 -11.35 2.18 -0.56
CA PRO A 139 -11.60 2.89 0.69
C PRO A 139 -12.97 2.50 1.26
N ALA A 140 -13.07 2.45 2.59
CA ALA A 140 -14.37 2.28 3.24
C ALA A 140 -15.31 3.42 2.82
N ARG A 141 -16.62 3.12 2.68
CA ARG A 141 -17.62 4.17 2.40
C ARG A 141 -17.80 5.04 3.64
N ASP A 142 -17.97 6.34 3.43
CA ASP A 142 -18.13 7.36 4.49
C ASP A 142 -19.28 7.07 5.49
N ARG A 143 -20.20 6.18 5.14
CA ARG A 143 -21.32 5.80 6.00
C ARG A 143 -20.93 5.15 7.32
N VAL A 144 -19.75 4.51 7.38
CA VAL A 144 -19.27 3.83 8.59
C VAL A 144 -18.45 4.77 9.48
N ALA A 145 -17.92 5.82 8.91
CA ALA A 145 -17.02 6.76 9.58
C ALA A 145 -17.73 8.02 10.16
N SER A 146 -19.05 8.01 10.29
CA SER A 146 -19.74 9.16 10.91
C SER A 146 -19.31 9.28 12.37
N PRO A 147 -18.63 10.39 12.76
CA PRO A 147 -18.28 10.64 14.15
C PRO A 147 -19.50 10.66 15.10
N GLU A 148 -20.69 10.78 14.54
CA GLU A 148 -21.96 10.74 15.26
C GLU A 148 -22.28 9.37 15.86
N LEU A 149 -21.81 8.27 15.23
CA LEU A 149 -21.93 6.93 15.82
C LEU A 149 -21.06 6.77 17.08
N LEU A 150 -20.03 7.61 17.23
CA LEU A 150 -19.14 7.61 18.39
C LEU A 150 -19.59 8.61 19.47
N ARG A 151 -20.54 9.50 19.15
CA ARG A 151 -21.11 10.43 20.13
C ARG A 151 -22.24 9.73 20.87
N ARG A 152 -21.94 9.11 21.97
CA ARG A 152 -22.94 8.82 22.96
C ARG A 152 -23.46 10.16 23.51
N SER A 153 -24.75 10.39 23.33
CA SER A 153 -25.44 11.58 23.78
C SER A 153 -25.62 11.65 25.34
N ASP A 154 -24.99 10.75 26.06
CA ASP A 154 -25.08 10.75 27.53
C ASP A 154 -23.77 11.19 28.15
N ASP A 155 -23.77 12.45 28.54
CA ASP A 155 -22.65 13.18 29.14
C ASP A 155 -22.47 12.87 30.65
N SER A 156 -23.27 11.96 31.20
CA SER A 156 -23.16 11.54 32.59
C SER A 156 -22.22 10.34 32.73
N LEU A 157 -20.94 10.62 32.95
CA LEU A 157 -19.99 9.63 33.47
C LEU A 157 -20.42 9.20 34.88
N ARG A 158 -21.32 8.22 34.98
CA ARG A 158 -21.64 7.57 36.23
C ARG A 158 -20.59 6.51 36.51
N VAL A 159 -19.92 6.63 37.65
CA VAL A 159 -19.14 5.50 38.19
C VAL A 159 -20.14 4.43 38.55
N SER A 160 -20.18 3.35 37.78
CA SER A 160 -21.12 2.24 37.97
C SER A 160 -20.62 1.22 38.98
N ASP A 161 -19.29 1.16 39.16
CA ASP A 161 -18.66 0.20 40.08
C ASP A 161 -17.24 0.61 40.42
N THR A 162 -16.74 0.19 41.60
CA THR A 162 -15.37 0.35 42.05
C THR A 162 -14.78 -1.04 42.33
N ARG A 163 -13.60 -1.31 41.80
CA ARG A 163 -12.87 -2.54 42.07
C ARG A 163 -11.48 -2.23 42.67
N PRO A 164 -10.99 -3.02 43.61
CA PRO A 164 -9.63 -2.87 44.09
C PRO A 164 -8.64 -3.17 42.96
N VAL A 165 -7.65 -2.29 42.78
CA VAL A 165 -6.54 -2.48 41.84
C VAL A 165 -5.26 -2.52 42.66
N TYR A 166 -4.50 -3.60 42.49
CA TYR A 166 -3.20 -3.75 43.11
C TYR A 166 -2.16 -3.01 42.29
N PHE A 167 -1.46 -2.08 42.91
CA PHE A 167 -0.26 -1.47 42.36
C PHE A 167 0.93 -2.02 43.15
N PRO A 168 1.92 -2.67 42.54
CA PRO A 168 3.15 -3.01 43.23
C PRO A 168 3.84 -1.72 43.64
N ASP A 169 4.28 -1.68 44.90
CA ASP A 169 4.94 -0.50 45.48
C ASP A 169 6.13 -0.10 44.60
N ARG A 170 6.12 1.13 44.14
CA ARG A 170 7.27 1.74 43.49
C ARG A 170 8.34 1.94 44.57
N LYS A 171 9.41 1.14 44.54
CA LYS A 171 10.66 1.46 45.22
C LYS A 171 11.40 2.55 44.48
#